data_34f9a823176a89a5fc83d5b81056f6c6
#
_entry.id   34f9a823176a89a5fc83d5b81056f6c6
#
_cell.length_a   1.000
_cell.length_b   1.000
_cell.length_c   1.000
_cell.angle_alpha   90.00
_cell.angle_beta   90.00
_cell.angle_gamma   90.00
#
_symmetry.space_group_name_H-M   'P 1'
#
loop_
_entity.id
_entity.type
_entity.pdbx_description
1 polymer ?
#
loop_
_entity_poly.entity_id
_entity_poly.type
_entity_poly.pdbx_seq_one_letter_code
_entity_poly.pdbx_strand_id
1 'polypeptide(L)'
;MKVLIVDMTHGGIKIALEFLKKDLDKVYAYDIYKTLKKEDINVLTKKGLIFVDKIPDEEDLLVVSPVHSTVEEKNQITHHEAVKLLLSTRIKVPVIEVTGVKGKTSVVWMLKEIFKEQNPLVLSSLGIEALIDGKTHLLVNNISITPANIIKACKLAENFEIGIFILETSLGGTGLADVGILTNLAEDYSIASGTKTASMAKSQIFNSKMVACDYDAFKSKYSRFSQKTITFGYKDDLTKVDVGASNVNFGLDNTHFKAVINNLKTINGRLLNTEFDASTFAPAEHHLNNVLSAVCASLILEVPIKTIQRGLKNYRGIKGRTSIKKIGKITIIEEINPGINVKAVEKSFEMISPYKDCAVILGGRYGITCEEINEEMAADFLDNTPKNIKLILTDDLGRSIKSKINRNAEYHRNIDDALESAMASGSKTILLIYRSNFADINMR
;
A
#
# COMPACT_ATOMS: atom_id res chain seq x y z
N MET A 1 -0.73 -0.89 36.13
CA MET A 1 -0.59 -0.02 34.95
C MET A 1 -1.97 0.31 34.41
N LYS A 2 -2.26 1.56 34.14
CA LYS A 2 -3.53 2.07 33.57
C LYS A 2 -3.27 2.47 32.10
N VAL A 3 -4.23 2.24 31.24
CA VAL A 3 -4.09 2.54 29.80
C VAL A 3 -5.32 3.31 29.32
N LEU A 4 -5.10 4.40 28.60
CA LEU A 4 -6.14 5.14 27.89
C LEU A 4 -6.00 4.93 26.39
N ILE A 5 -7.02 4.40 25.73
CA ILE A 5 -7.06 4.30 24.27
C ILE A 5 -7.86 5.46 23.70
N VAL A 6 -7.21 6.28 22.88
CA VAL A 6 -7.82 7.41 22.18
C VAL A 6 -8.23 6.98 20.78
N ASP A 7 -9.37 7.48 20.28
CA ASP A 7 -9.93 7.19 18.97
C ASP A 7 -10.48 5.77 18.82
N MET A 8 -11.77 5.65 19.07
CA MET A 8 -12.50 4.38 18.93
C MET A 8 -12.82 4.03 17.47
N THR A 9 -12.74 4.99 16.54
CA THR A 9 -13.12 4.82 15.14
C THR A 9 -12.08 4.07 14.32
N HIS A 10 -10.80 4.46 14.45
CA HIS A 10 -9.71 3.96 13.58
C HIS A 10 -8.95 2.76 14.18
N GLY A 11 -9.64 1.91 14.92
CA GLY A 11 -9.11 0.66 15.43
C GLY A 11 -8.88 0.60 16.93
N GLY A 12 -9.09 1.71 17.66
CA GLY A 12 -8.90 1.76 19.11
C GLY A 12 -9.71 0.72 19.88
N ILE A 13 -10.94 0.42 19.45
CA ILE A 13 -11.75 -0.66 20.08
C ILE A 13 -11.00 -1.98 20.10
N LYS A 14 -10.35 -2.38 18.98
CA LYS A 14 -9.63 -3.65 18.90
C LYS A 14 -8.42 -3.65 19.84
N ILE A 15 -7.69 -2.53 19.89
CA ILE A 15 -6.54 -2.33 20.76
C ILE A 15 -7.00 -2.39 22.23
N ALA A 16 -8.06 -1.65 22.59
CA ALA A 16 -8.62 -1.61 23.94
C ALA A 16 -9.05 -3.01 24.42
N LEU A 17 -9.79 -3.74 23.59
CA LEU A 17 -10.23 -5.11 23.91
C LEU A 17 -9.06 -6.08 24.04
N GLU A 18 -7.94 -5.85 23.38
CA GLU A 18 -6.76 -6.69 23.55
C GLU A 18 -5.99 -6.33 24.82
N PHE A 19 -5.96 -5.04 25.20
CA PHE A 19 -5.42 -4.63 26.49
C PHE A 19 -6.22 -5.18 27.69
N LEU A 20 -7.56 -5.28 27.60
CA LEU A 20 -8.38 -5.90 28.64
C LEU A 20 -8.01 -7.36 28.94
N LYS A 21 -7.30 -8.06 28.05
CA LYS A 21 -6.82 -9.42 28.28
C LYS A 21 -5.48 -9.48 29.03
N LYS A 22 -4.88 -8.32 29.27
CA LYS A 22 -3.65 -8.20 30.06
C LYS A 22 -4.01 -7.95 31.51
N ASP A 23 -3.09 -8.25 32.40
CA ASP A 23 -3.24 -7.94 33.83
C ASP A 23 -2.98 -6.43 34.06
N LEU A 24 -4.05 -5.66 33.90
CA LEU A 24 -4.05 -4.20 33.99
C LEU A 24 -5.08 -3.72 35.00
N ASP A 25 -4.76 -2.63 35.72
CA ASP A 25 -5.68 -2.05 36.70
C ASP A 25 -6.94 -1.48 36.05
N LYS A 26 -6.75 -0.73 34.95
CA LYS A 26 -7.85 -0.06 34.23
C LYS A 26 -7.54 0.12 32.75
N VAL A 27 -8.56 -0.03 31.90
CA VAL A 27 -8.49 0.31 30.48
C VAL A 27 -9.57 1.34 30.18
N TYR A 28 -9.13 2.56 29.93
CA TYR A 28 -9.99 3.68 29.55
C TYR A 28 -10.16 3.76 28.03
N ALA A 29 -11.32 4.25 27.59
CA ALA A 29 -11.65 4.48 26.19
C ALA A 29 -12.13 5.93 26.01
N TYR A 30 -11.48 6.68 25.11
CA TYR A 30 -11.84 8.04 24.75
C TYR A 30 -12.26 8.11 23.28
N ASP A 31 -13.57 8.24 23.03
CA ASP A 31 -14.13 8.42 21.69
C ASP A 31 -14.05 9.89 21.29
N ILE A 32 -12.85 10.35 20.91
CA ILE A 32 -12.57 11.75 20.57
C ILE A 32 -13.45 12.27 19.43
N TYR A 33 -13.87 11.39 18.51
CA TYR A 33 -14.72 11.75 17.36
C TYR A 33 -16.22 11.58 17.61
N LYS A 34 -16.61 11.04 18.77
CA LYS A 34 -18.00 10.80 19.17
C LYS A 34 -18.79 10.00 18.12
N THR A 35 -18.16 8.97 17.58
CA THR A 35 -18.73 8.13 16.51
C THR A 35 -19.50 6.92 17.03
N LEU A 36 -19.27 6.53 18.29
CA LEU A 36 -19.93 5.37 18.88
C LEU A 36 -21.38 5.68 19.27
N LYS A 37 -22.25 4.72 18.99
CA LYS A 37 -23.63 4.75 19.49
C LYS A 37 -23.67 4.35 20.96
N LYS A 38 -24.72 4.79 21.68
CA LYS A 38 -24.91 4.46 23.11
C LYS A 38 -24.95 2.94 23.36
N GLU A 39 -25.56 2.20 22.43
CA GLU A 39 -25.62 0.73 22.49
C GLU A 39 -24.24 0.09 22.46
N ASP A 40 -23.36 0.57 21.56
CA ASP A 40 -21.98 0.07 21.44
C ASP A 40 -21.16 0.39 22.70
N ILE A 41 -21.30 1.61 23.24
CA ILE A 41 -20.67 2.02 24.51
C ILE A 41 -21.11 1.09 25.64
N ASN A 42 -22.42 0.82 25.76
CA ASN A 42 -22.94 -0.08 26.80
C ASN A 42 -22.38 -1.51 26.69
N VAL A 43 -22.28 -2.03 25.45
CA VAL A 43 -21.69 -3.36 25.21
C VAL A 43 -20.21 -3.40 25.59
N LEU A 44 -19.45 -2.36 25.24
CA LEU A 44 -18.01 -2.28 25.53
C LEU A 44 -17.75 -2.05 27.02
N THR A 45 -18.59 -1.27 27.70
CA THR A 45 -18.52 -1.08 29.16
C THR A 45 -18.76 -2.38 29.90
N LYS A 46 -19.74 -3.19 29.45
CA LYS A 46 -19.97 -4.55 30.05
C LYS A 46 -18.77 -5.50 29.85
N LYS A 47 -17.91 -5.24 28.88
CA LYS A 47 -16.65 -5.98 28.67
C LYS A 47 -15.50 -5.47 29.54
N GLY A 48 -15.69 -4.39 30.29
CA GLY A 48 -14.70 -3.83 31.22
C GLY A 48 -14.03 -2.54 30.77
N LEU A 49 -14.42 -1.94 29.64
CA LEU A 49 -13.90 -0.63 29.22
C LEU A 49 -14.55 0.49 30.04
N ILE A 50 -13.74 1.45 30.46
CA ILE A 50 -14.19 2.66 31.17
C ILE A 50 -14.19 3.82 30.20
N PHE A 51 -15.36 4.26 29.75
CA PHE A 51 -15.47 5.41 28.86
C PHE A 51 -15.26 6.71 29.62
N VAL A 52 -14.51 7.63 28.98
CA VAL A 52 -14.19 8.95 29.52
C VAL A 52 -14.37 10.03 28.46
N ASP A 53 -14.72 11.25 28.88
CA ASP A 53 -14.91 12.41 27.98
C ASP A 53 -13.67 13.33 27.92
N LYS A 54 -12.68 13.06 28.74
CA LYS A 54 -11.37 13.74 28.78
C LYS A 54 -10.31 12.78 29.29
N ILE A 55 -9.05 13.13 29.08
CA ILE A 55 -7.91 12.37 29.60
C ILE A 55 -7.95 12.40 31.13
N PRO A 56 -7.99 11.23 31.82
CA PRO A 56 -7.96 11.17 33.26
C PRO A 56 -6.62 11.73 33.84
N ASP A 57 -6.72 12.48 34.89
CA ASP A 57 -5.56 12.92 35.67
C ASP A 57 -5.15 11.79 36.63
N GLU A 58 -4.44 10.81 36.12
CA GLU A 58 -3.99 9.65 36.86
C GLU A 58 -2.50 9.41 36.68
N GLU A 59 -1.79 9.16 37.80
CA GLU A 59 -0.40 8.72 37.75
C GLU A 59 -0.26 7.40 37.00
N ASP A 60 0.86 7.23 36.26
CA ASP A 60 1.19 6.02 35.49
C ASP A 60 0.18 5.68 34.38
N LEU A 61 -0.56 6.67 33.87
CA LEU A 61 -1.44 6.50 32.72
C LEU A 61 -0.62 6.42 31.43
N LEU A 62 -0.70 5.28 30.72
CA LEU A 62 -0.20 5.15 29.37
C LEU A 62 -1.28 5.61 28.38
N VAL A 63 -1.02 6.65 27.61
CA VAL A 63 -1.92 7.13 26.57
C VAL A 63 -1.56 6.47 25.24
N VAL A 64 -2.52 5.83 24.60
CA VAL A 64 -2.38 5.16 23.30
C VAL A 64 -3.25 5.90 22.29
N SER A 65 -2.66 6.59 21.33
CA SER A 65 -3.38 7.38 20.33
C SER A 65 -2.92 7.10 18.91
N PRO A 66 -3.77 7.30 17.89
CA PRO A 66 -3.32 7.17 16.53
C PRO A 66 -2.33 8.30 16.18
N VAL A 67 -1.42 8.03 15.25
CA VAL A 67 -0.37 8.99 14.84
C VAL A 67 -0.95 10.29 14.26
N HIS A 68 -2.18 10.23 13.74
CA HIS A 68 -2.91 11.39 13.20
C HIS A 68 -3.74 12.13 14.26
N SER A 69 -3.65 11.75 15.53
CA SER A 69 -4.27 12.47 16.64
C SER A 69 -3.51 13.74 16.99
N THR A 70 -4.25 14.75 17.45
CA THR A 70 -3.71 15.99 18.02
C THR A 70 -3.44 15.87 19.51
N VAL A 71 -3.76 14.75 20.14
CA VAL A 71 -3.47 14.50 21.57
C VAL A 71 -1.96 14.36 21.77
N GLU A 72 -1.44 15.10 22.75
CA GLU A 72 -0.02 15.07 23.14
C GLU A 72 0.10 14.95 24.67
N GLU A 73 0.69 13.83 25.12
CA GLU A 73 0.89 13.50 26.52
C GLU A 73 2.32 12.99 26.76
N LYS A 74 2.84 13.16 27.99
CA LYS A 74 4.22 12.77 28.33
C LYS A 74 4.45 11.27 28.19
N ASN A 75 3.50 10.45 28.64
CA ASN A 75 3.56 8.98 28.57
C ASN A 75 2.62 8.49 27.47
N GLN A 76 3.00 8.71 26.22
CA GLN A 76 2.18 8.42 25.05
C GLN A 76 2.92 7.51 24.07
N ILE A 77 2.18 6.54 23.52
CA ILE A 77 2.59 5.71 22.39
C ILE A 77 1.54 5.76 21.28
N THR A 78 1.95 5.41 20.09
CA THR A 78 1.05 5.31 18.94
C THR A 78 0.24 4.00 18.96
N HIS A 79 -0.86 3.93 18.19
CA HIS A 79 -1.55 2.67 17.92
C HIS A 79 -0.62 1.61 17.32
N HIS A 80 0.37 2.02 16.52
CA HIS A 80 1.39 1.13 15.96
C HIS A 80 2.24 0.50 17.07
N GLU A 81 2.79 1.30 17.95
CA GLU A 81 3.60 0.85 19.08
C GLU A 81 2.80 0.00 20.07
N ALA A 82 1.53 0.34 20.31
CA ALA A 82 0.64 -0.47 21.12
C ALA A 82 0.42 -1.88 20.53
N VAL A 83 0.28 -1.99 19.21
CA VAL A 83 0.19 -3.30 18.54
C VAL A 83 1.47 -4.10 18.71
N LYS A 84 2.66 -3.48 18.63
CA LYS A 84 3.93 -4.13 18.96
C LYS A 84 3.91 -4.67 20.39
N LEU A 85 3.54 -3.83 21.35
CA LEU A 85 3.48 -4.21 22.78
C LEU A 85 2.56 -5.43 23.02
N LEU A 86 1.44 -5.49 22.31
CA LEU A 86 0.46 -6.57 22.43
C LEU A 86 0.88 -7.89 21.76
N LEU A 87 1.65 -7.82 20.66
CA LEU A 87 1.91 -8.97 19.78
C LEU A 87 3.34 -9.48 19.77
N SER A 88 4.33 -8.74 20.28
CA SER A 88 5.75 -9.09 20.18
C SER A 88 6.12 -10.46 20.79
N THR A 89 5.37 -10.90 21.78
CA THR A 89 5.57 -12.23 22.40
C THR A 89 4.82 -13.36 21.69
N ARG A 90 3.87 -13.04 20.82
CA ARG A 90 2.98 -14.00 20.13
C ARG A 90 3.49 -14.40 18.75
N ILE A 91 4.12 -13.46 18.02
CA ILE A 91 4.65 -13.71 16.68
C ILE A 91 6.06 -14.29 16.80
N LYS A 92 6.29 -15.48 16.23
CA LYS A 92 7.55 -16.22 16.29
C LYS A 92 8.18 -16.48 14.91
N VAL A 93 7.50 -16.07 13.87
CA VAL A 93 7.95 -16.20 12.47
C VAL A 93 8.32 -14.82 11.90
N PRO A 94 9.08 -14.77 10.82
CA PRO A 94 9.45 -13.49 10.18
C PRO A 94 8.25 -12.63 9.86
N VAL A 95 8.44 -11.31 9.95
CA VAL A 95 7.44 -10.29 9.65
C VAL A 95 8.00 -9.28 8.65
N ILE A 96 7.25 -9.02 7.58
CA ILE A 96 7.48 -7.90 6.67
C ILE A 96 6.33 -6.91 6.83
N GLU A 97 6.61 -5.64 7.11
CA GLU A 97 5.64 -4.56 7.09
C GLU A 97 5.90 -3.63 5.91
N VAL A 98 4.84 -3.28 5.16
CA VAL A 98 4.94 -2.44 3.96
C VAL A 98 4.14 -1.18 4.15
N THR A 99 4.81 -0.03 4.12
CA THR A 99 4.20 1.30 4.13
C THR A 99 4.70 2.15 2.97
N GLY A 100 4.14 3.33 2.79
CA GLY A 100 4.47 4.29 1.74
C GLY A 100 3.23 5.04 1.25
N VAL A 101 3.39 5.91 0.28
CA VAL A 101 2.25 6.64 -0.31
C VAL A 101 1.55 5.78 -1.36
N LYS A 102 2.29 5.26 -2.32
CA LYS A 102 1.79 4.40 -3.41
C LYS A 102 2.53 3.06 -3.44
N GLY A 103 1.96 2.06 -4.12
CA GLY A 103 2.63 0.78 -4.40
C GLY A 103 2.57 -0.28 -3.30
N LYS A 104 2.14 0.03 -2.09
CA LYS A 104 2.10 -0.90 -0.95
C LYS A 104 1.48 -2.26 -1.27
N THR A 105 0.26 -2.26 -1.75
CA THR A 105 -0.48 -3.48 -2.07
C THR A 105 0.22 -4.30 -3.16
N SER A 106 0.78 -3.64 -4.20
CA SER A 106 1.54 -4.33 -5.25
C SER A 106 2.78 -5.04 -4.69
N VAL A 107 3.51 -4.37 -3.79
CA VAL A 107 4.68 -4.96 -3.11
C VAL A 107 4.28 -6.15 -2.25
N VAL A 108 3.21 -6.03 -1.48
CA VAL A 108 2.68 -7.13 -0.65
C VAL A 108 2.32 -8.36 -1.51
N TRP A 109 1.72 -8.15 -2.69
CA TRP A 109 1.35 -9.24 -3.59
C TRP A 109 2.55 -9.86 -4.30
N MET A 110 3.58 -9.06 -4.64
CA MET A 110 4.86 -9.61 -5.13
C MET A 110 5.54 -10.48 -4.06
N LEU A 111 5.57 -9.99 -2.82
CA LEU A 111 6.10 -10.75 -1.69
C LEU A 111 5.30 -12.04 -1.44
N LYS A 112 3.97 -12.00 -1.53
CA LYS A 112 3.12 -13.20 -1.47
C LYS A 112 3.58 -14.27 -2.46
N GLU A 113 3.88 -13.89 -3.71
CA GLU A 113 4.38 -14.82 -4.74
C GLU A 113 5.81 -15.32 -4.46
N ILE A 114 6.68 -14.45 -3.93
CA ILE A 114 8.05 -14.83 -3.57
C ILE A 114 8.06 -15.82 -2.39
N PHE A 115 7.24 -15.56 -1.38
CA PHE A 115 7.21 -16.35 -0.15
C PHE A 115 6.15 -17.45 -0.13
N LYS A 116 5.52 -17.77 -1.26
CA LYS A 116 4.37 -18.69 -1.30
C LYS A 116 4.63 -20.09 -0.73
N GLU A 117 5.87 -20.56 -0.78
CA GLU A 117 6.26 -21.87 -0.23
C GLU A 117 6.52 -21.82 1.30
N GLN A 118 6.44 -20.63 1.91
CA GLN A 118 6.57 -20.41 3.34
C GLN A 118 5.23 -20.15 4.02
N ASN A 119 4.13 -20.54 3.42
CA ASN A 119 2.79 -20.37 3.96
C ASN A 119 2.55 -18.93 4.49
N PRO A 120 2.60 -17.89 3.64
CA PRO A 120 2.44 -16.53 4.09
C PRO A 120 1.00 -16.22 4.52
N LEU A 121 0.85 -15.48 5.64
CA LEU A 121 -0.36 -14.74 5.94
C LEU A 121 -0.17 -13.29 5.45
N VAL A 122 -1.11 -12.83 4.62
CA VAL A 122 -1.08 -11.54 3.97
C VAL A 122 -2.21 -10.67 4.49
N LEU A 123 -1.88 -9.47 4.98
CA LEU A 123 -2.83 -8.41 5.26
C LEU A 123 -2.63 -7.28 4.25
N SER A 124 -3.65 -6.96 3.49
CA SER A 124 -3.65 -5.84 2.56
C SER A 124 -5.00 -5.12 2.57
N SER A 125 -5.12 -3.99 1.86
CA SER A 125 -6.40 -3.31 1.68
C SER A 125 -7.45 -4.16 0.95
N LEU A 126 -7.03 -5.23 0.26
CA LEU A 126 -7.93 -6.20 -0.39
C LEU A 126 -8.47 -7.24 0.60
N GLY A 127 -7.81 -7.42 1.74
CA GLY A 127 -8.29 -8.38 2.73
C GLY A 127 -7.16 -9.01 3.54
N ILE A 128 -7.53 -10.10 4.24
CA ILE A 128 -6.60 -11.00 4.91
C ILE A 128 -6.69 -12.36 4.22
N GLU A 129 -5.56 -12.88 3.79
CA GLU A 129 -5.44 -14.18 3.15
C GLU A 129 -4.34 -15.01 3.79
N ALA A 130 -4.54 -16.32 3.89
CA ALA A 130 -3.48 -17.28 4.17
C ALA A 130 -3.24 -18.13 2.91
N LEU A 131 -1.98 -18.27 2.52
CA LEU A 131 -1.59 -19.17 1.43
C LEU A 131 -0.94 -20.39 2.04
N ILE A 132 -1.66 -21.51 2.10
CA ILE A 132 -1.24 -22.76 2.76
C ILE A 132 -1.10 -23.84 1.67
N ASP A 133 0.07 -24.45 1.59
CA ASP A 133 0.38 -25.49 0.60
C ASP A 133 -0.04 -25.12 -0.82
N GLY A 134 0.20 -23.86 -1.18
CA GLY A 134 -0.12 -23.30 -2.49
C GLY A 134 -1.62 -22.98 -2.72
N LYS A 135 -2.48 -23.17 -1.71
CA LYS A 135 -3.92 -22.84 -1.78
C LYS A 135 -4.19 -21.53 -1.02
N THR A 136 -4.90 -20.61 -1.67
CA THR A 136 -5.31 -19.34 -1.05
C THR A 136 -6.60 -19.52 -0.26
N HIS A 137 -6.57 -19.14 1.00
CA HIS A 137 -7.71 -19.05 1.91
C HIS A 137 -8.01 -17.57 2.17
N LEU A 138 -9.09 -17.05 1.60
CA LEU A 138 -9.57 -15.69 1.89
C LEU A 138 -10.28 -15.71 3.24
N LEU A 139 -9.66 -15.06 4.25
CA LEU A 139 -10.16 -15.03 5.62
C LEU A 139 -11.03 -13.81 5.89
N VAL A 140 -10.72 -12.69 5.26
CA VAL A 140 -11.48 -11.43 5.35
C VAL A 140 -11.40 -10.74 3.99
N ASN A 141 -12.51 -10.34 3.44
CA ASN A 141 -12.56 -9.54 2.23
C ASN A 141 -12.62 -8.05 2.59
N ASN A 142 -11.83 -7.22 1.91
CA ASN A 142 -11.77 -5.77 2.12
C ASN A 142 -11.60 -5.36 3.59
N ILE A 143 -10.43 -4.88 3.94
CA ILE A 143 -10.15 -4.45 5.32
C ILE A 143 -9.27 -3.19 5.30
N SER A 144 -9.48 -2.30 6.26
CA SER A 144 -8.57 -1.18 6.44
C SER A 144 -7.19 -1.67 6.91
N ILE A 145 -6.15 -1.03 6.42
CA ILE A 145 -4.75 -1.34 6.76
C ILE A 145 -4.26 -0.57 7.99
N THR A 146 -5.16 -0.35 8.96
CA THR A 146 -4.80 0.23 10.26
C THR A 146 -4.00 -0.79 11.09
N PRO A 147 -3.11 -0.36 11.99
CA PRO A 147 -2.30 -1.27 12.80
C PRO A 147 -3.14 -2.23 13.64
N ALA A 148 -4.32 -1.82 14.10
CA ALA A 148 -5.23 -2.67 14.86
C ALA A 148 -5.71 -3.93 14.10
N ASN A 149 -5.68 -3.91 12.77
CA ASN A 149 -6.06 -5.07 11.97
C ASN A 149 -4.96 -6.15 11.90
N ILE A 150 -3.73 -5.82 12.29
CA ILE A 150 -2.67 -6.81 12.52
C ILE A 150 -3.05 -7.74 13.68
N ILE A 151 -3.70 -7.22 14.73
CA ILE A 151 -4.24 -8.04 15.82
C ILE A 151 -5.24 -9.08 15.29
N LYS A 152 -6.14 -8.65 14.39
CA LYS A 152 -7.10 -9.55 13.75
C LYS A 152 -6.40 -10.58 12.86
N ALA A 153 -5.41 -10.17 12.08
CA ALA A 153 -4.63 -11.05 11.22
C ALA A 153 -3.91 -12.13 12.07
N CYS A 154 -3.27 -11.75 13.18
CA CYS A 154 -2.61 -12.70 14.08
C CYS A 154 -3.57 -13.70 14.70
N LYS A 155 -4.78 -13.29 15.10
CA LYS A 155 -5.80 -14.22 15.63
C LYS A 155 -6.26 -15.23 14.58
N LEU A 156 -6.44 -14.80 13.35
CA LEU A 156 -6.83 -15.68 12.26
C LEU A 156 -5.70 -16.64 11.89
N ALA A 157 -4.45 -16.21 12.02
CA ALA A 157 -3.25 -17.02 11.79
C ALA A 157 -3.15 -18.25 12.73
N GLU A 158 -3.72 -18.17 13.94
CA GLU A 158 -3.70 -19.27 14.94
C GLU A 158 -4.32 -20.57 14.39
N ASN A 159 -5.13 -20.50 13.34
CA ASN A 159 -5.75 -21.67 12.71
C ASN A 159 -4.90 -22.32 11.61
N PHE A 160 -3.71 -21.78 11.31
CA PHE A 160 -2.87 -22.20 10.19
C PHE A 160 -1.40 -22.28 10.58
N GLU A 161 -0.64 -23.10 9.90
CA GLU A 161 0.83 -23.14 10.00
C GLU A 161 1.45 -22.02 9.15
N ILE A 162 1.46 -20.81 9.69
CA ILE A 162 2.02 -19.64 9.04
C ILE A 162 3.54 -19.60 9.21
N GLY A 163 4.28 -19.46 8.11
CA GLY A 163 5.74 -19.35 8.13
C GLY A 163 6.25 -17.91 8.01
N ILE A 164 5.41 -16.95 7.56
CA ILE A 164 5.77 -15.52 7.46
C ILE A 164 4.52 -14.65 7.46
N PHE A 165 4.60 -13.47 8.08
CA PHE A 165 3.60 -12.42 7.97
C PHE A 165 4.04 -11.34 6.97
N ILE A 166 3.17 -10.96 6.03
CA ILE A 166 3.35 -9.88 5.08
C ILE A 166 2.20 -8.88 5.27
N LEU A 167 2.51 -7.71 5.84
CA LEU A 167 1.51 -6.81 6.40
C LEU A 167 1.57 -5.44 5.74
N GLU A 168 0.52 -5.04 5.01
CA GLU A 168 0.34 -3.67 4.56
C GLU A 168 -0.12 -2.79 5.72
N THR A 169 0.57 -1.66 5.95
CA THR A 169 0.24 -0.72 7.02
C THR A 169 0.10 0.70 6.50
N SER A 170 -0.86 1.44 7.06
CA SER A 170 -1.00 2.88 6.83
C SER A 170 -0.18 3.66 7.85
N LEU A 171 0.35 4.80 7.43
CA LEU A 171 1.01 5.79 8.31
C LEU A 171 2.14 5.23 9.18
N GLY A 172 2.92 4.28 8.64
CA GLY A 172 4.11 3.76 9.30
C GLY A 172 4.07 2.27 9.55
N GLY A 173 5.01 1.76 10.34
CA GLY A 173 5.11 0.37 10.78
C GLY A 173 4.95 0.25 12.29
N THR A 174 4.59 -0.93 12.76
CA THR A 174 4.43 -1.19 14.20
C THR A 174 5.77 -1.36 14.90
N GLY A 175 6.81 -1.74 14.16
CA GLY A 175 8.12 -2.14 14.70
C GLY A 175 8.18 -3.62 15.11
N LEU A 176 7.19 -4.43 14.71
CA LEU A 176 7.24 -5.89 14.80
C LEU A 176 8.11 -6.49 13.70
N ALA A 177 8.28 -5.77 12.59
CA ALA A 177 8.88 -6.29 11.39
C ALA A 177 10.38 -6.62 11.55
N ASP A 178 10.78 -7.75 11.00
CA ASP A 178 12.16 -8.06 10.70
C ASP A 178 12.65 -7.17 9.56
N VAL A 179 11.80 -6.97 8.55
CA VAL A 179 12.05 -6.02 7.45
C VAL A 179 10.86 -5.09 7.25
N GLY A 180 11.07 -3.80 7.49
CA GLY A 180 10.14 -2.76 7.09
C GLY A 180 10.41 -2.30 5.66
N ILE A 181 9.37 -2.00 4.88
CA ILE A 181 9.48 -1.45 3.53
C ILE A 181 8.82 -0.08 3.48
N LEU A 182 9.56 0.94 3.02
CA LEU A 182 9.02 2.22 2.61
C LEU A 182 9.05 2.33 1.09
N THR A 183 7.90 2.17 0.45
CA THR A 183 7.83 2.09 -1.03
C THR A 183 8.15 3.41 -1.72
N ASN A 184 7.67 4.54 -1.20
CA ASN A 184 7.97 5.89 -1.66
C ASN A 184 7.33 6.96 -0.77
N LEU A 185 7.73 8.22 -1.02
CA LEU A 185 7.09 9.45 -0.50
C LEU A 185 6.69 10.35 -1.69
N ALA A 186 5.90 9.84 -2.62
CA ALA A 186 5.50 10.60 -3.80
C ALA A 186 4.79 11.93 -3.46
N GLU A 187 4.11 11.97 -2.32
CA GLU A 187 3.46 13.16 -1.76
C GLU A 187 3.61 13.14 -0.24
N ASP A 188 4.02 14.28 0.34
CA ASP A 188 4.11 14.45 1.81
C ASP A 188 2.95 15.31 2.29
N TYR A 189 1.78 14.68 2.45
CA TYR A 189 0.55 15.36 2.86
C TYR A 189 0.47 15.57 4.37
N SER A 190 -0.30 16.60 4.75
CA SER A 190 -0.55 16.93 6.15
C SER A 190 -1.52 15.95 6.80
N ILE A 191 -1.27 15.62 8.07
CA ILE A 191 -2.14 14.84 8.97
C ILE A 191 -2.28 15.57 10.32
N ALA A 192 -3.10 15.04 11.23
CA ALA A 192 -3.31 15.62 12.57
C ALA A 192 -3.69 17.11 12.49
N SER A 193 -4.69 17.45 11.67
CA SER A 193 -5.14 18.84 11.45
C SER A 193 -4.02 19.79 11.01
N GLY A 194 -3.02 19.30 10.26
CA GLY A 194 -1.92 20.08 9.73
C GLY A 194 -0.68 20.16 10.65
N THR A 195 -0.73 19.59 11.85
CA THR A 195 0.40 19.65 12.79
C THR A 195 1.51 18.65 12.50
N LYS A 196 1.20 17.58 11.75
CA LYS A 196 2.14 16.51 11.38
C LYS A 196 2.08 16.26 9.88
N THR A 197 3.07 15.54 9.34
CA THR A 197 3.12 15.13 7.94
C THR A 197 3.11 13.61 7.81
N ALA A 198 2.73 13.12 6.63
CA ALA A 198 2.77 11.69 6.33
C ALA A 198 4.18 11.10 6.47
N SER A 199 5.23 11.86 6.12
CA SER A 199 6.62 11.44 6.29
C SER A 199 6.98 11.25 7.77
N MET A 200 6.53 12.14 8.66
CA MET A 200 6.73 11.97 10.11
C MET A 200 6.08 10.68 10.62
N ALA A 201 4.83 10.43 10.23
CA ALA A 201 4.13 9.21 10.62
C ALA A 201 4.80 7.94 10.07
N LYS A 202 5.20 7.96 8.79
CA LYS A 202 5.84 6.82 8.13
C LYS A 202 7.24 6.52 8.67
N SER A 203 7.89 7.46 9.36
CA SER A 203 9.17 7.19 10.03
C SER A 203 9.10 6.04 11.05
N GLN A 204 7.92 5.70 11.56
CA GLN A 204 7.74 4.54 12.46
C GLN A 204 8.18 3.20 11.83
N ILE A 205 8.24 3.11 10.48
CA ILE A 205 8.76 1.88 9.82
C ILE A 205 10.22 1.61 10.19
N PHE A 206 10.98 2.66 10.52
CA PHE A 206 12.36 2.52 10.98
C PHE A 206 12.49 1.95 12.40
N ASN A 207 11.38 1.58 13.08
CA ASN A 207 11.41 0.77 14.29
C ASN A 207 11.56 -0.74 13.99
N SER A 208 11.54 -1.15 12.72
CA SER A 208 11.87 -2.50 12.24
C SER A 208 13.35 -2.84 12.45
N LYS A 209 13.72 -4.13 12.42
CA LYS A 209 15.12 -4.55 12.56
C LYS A 209 15.98 -4.03 11.40
N MET A 210 15.51 -4.22 10.16
CA MET A 210 16.09 -3.68 8.93
C MET A 210 15.01 -2.97 8.12
N VAL A 211 15.40 -2.03 7.24
CA VAL A 211 14.45 -1.30 6.39
C VAL A 211 14.92 -1.26 4.95
N ALA A 212 14.07 -1.71 4.04
CA ALA A 212 14.19 -1.43 2.62
C ALA A 212 13.50 -0.09 2.33
N CYS A 213 14.24 0.91 1.87
CA CYS A 213 13.71 2.27 1.69
C CYS A 213 13.95 2.77 0.27
N ASP A 214 12.93 3.38 -0.32
CA ASP A 214 13.09 4.14 -1.57
C ASP A 214 14.21 5.18 -1.41
N TYR A 215 15.11 5.25 -2.38
CA TYR A 215 16.31 6.10 -2.31
C TYR A 215 15.97 7.58 -2.17
N ASP A 216 14.99 8.08 -2.93
CA ASP A 216 14.64 9.50 -2.91
C ASP A 216 13.98 9.88 -1.58
N ALA A 217 13.13 9.00 -1.04
CA ALA A 217 12.57 9.16 0.30
C ALA A 217 13.65 9.13 1.37
N PHE A 218 14.60 8.19 1.27
CA PHE A 218 15.73 8.09 2.20
C PHE A 218 16.57 9.36 2.18
N LYS A 219 17.02 9.79 1.00
CA LYS A 219 17.86 10.96 0.83
C LYS A 219 17.20 12.24 1.35
N SER A 220 15.89 12.40 1.07
CA SER A 220 15.17 13.64 1.41
C SER A 220 14.76 13.75 2.88
N LYS A 221 14.41 12.61 3.54
CA LYS A 221 13.77 12.65 4.87
C LYS A 221 14.38 11.70 5.91
N TYR A 222 15.05 10.61 5.51
CA TYR A 222 15.37 9.50 6.43
C TYR A 222 16.84 9.12 6.51
N SER A 223 17.76 9.92 5.98
CA SER A 223 19.21 9.67 5.99
C SER A 223 19.80 9.38 7.38
N ARG A 224 19.18 9.94 8.44
CA ARG A 224 19.54 9.65 9.84
C ARG A 224 19.41 8.19 10.26
N PHE A 225 18.67 7.37 9.52
CA PHE A 225 18.46 5.95 9.81
C PHE A 225 19.39 5.02 9.00
N SER A 226 20.51 5.51 8.48
CA SER A 226 21.41 4.81 7.56
C SER A 226 21.93 3.45 8.07
N GLN A 227 22.14 3.28 9.38
CA GLN A 227 22.74 2.05 9.94
C GLN A 227 21.96 0.76 9.67
N LYS A 228 20.65 0.86 9.48
CA LYS A 228 19.75 -0.29 9.26
C LYS A 228 18.93 -0.19 7.99
N THR A 229 19.26 0.76 7.13
CA THR A 229 18.53 1.02 5.89
C THR A 229 19.32 0.51 4.71
N ILE A 230 18.64 -0.24 3.85
CA ILE A 230 19.08 -0.64 2.53
C ILE A 230 18.22 0.13 1.52
N THR A 231 18.86 0.84 0.62
CA THR A 231 18.17 1.67 -0.36
C THR A 231 17.88 0.91 -1.65
N PHE A 232 16.76 1.19 -2.25
CA PHE A 232 16.43 0.68 -3.57
C PHE A 232 15.92 1.80 -4.49
N GLY A 233 16.08 1.61 -5.80
CA GLY A 233 15.53 2.53 -6.78
C GLY A 233 16.01 2.24 -8.20
N TYR A 234 15.19 2.57 -9.18
CA TYR A 234 15.59 2.61 -10.57
C TYR A 234 16.26 3.97 -10.84
N LYS A 235 17.57 3.95 -11.06
CA LYS A 235 18.41 5.14 -11.21
C LYS A 235 19.43 4.91 -12.32
N ASP A 236 19.76 5.97 -13.06
CA ASP A 236 20.83 5.92 -14.08
C ASP A 236 22.19 5.59 -13.46
N ASP A 237 22.45 6.16 -12.29
CA ASP A 237 23.68 5.90 -11.52
C ASP A 237 23.40 4.87 -10.42
N LEU A 238 23.76 3.63 -10.70
CA LEU A 238 23.55 2.48 -9.80
C LEU A 238 24.45 2.52 -8.55
N THR A 239 25.46 3.38 -8.50
CA THR A 239 26.30 3.53 -7.29
C THR A 239 25.56 4.23 -6.15
N LYS A 240 24.42 4.87 -6.44
CA LYS A 240 23.61 5.59 -5.46
C LYS A 240 22.72 4.68 -4.63
N VAL A 241 22.45 3.46 -5.09
CA VAL A 241 21.47 2.54 -4.47
C VAL A 241 22.11 1.18 -4.18
N ASP A 242 21.64 0.56 -3.09
CA ASP A 242 22.09 -0.79 -2.73
C ASP A 242 21.39 -1.85 -3.61
N VAL A 243 20.17 -1.59 -4.08
CA VAL A 243 19.44 -2.45 -5.02
C VAL A 243 18.89 -1.60 -6.16
N GLY A 244 19.37 -1.84 -7.35
CA GLY A 244 19.00 -1.16 -8.59
C GLY A 244 18.67 -2.10 -9.72
N ALA A 245 18.39 -1.53 -10.89
CA ALA A 245 18.15 -2.29 -12.12
C ALA A 245 18.92 -1.68 -13.31
N SER A 246 19.47 -2.54 -14.15
CA SER A 246 20.06 -2.19 -15.45
C SER A 246 19.43 -3.03 -16.57
N ASN A 247 19.74 -2.70 -17.81
CA ASN A 247 19.29 -3.41 -19.01
C ASN A 247 17.74 -3.59 -19.01
N VAL A 248 17.02 -2.55 -18.61
CA VAL A 248 15.56 -2.61 -18.45
C VAL A 248 14.89 -2.53 -19.82
N ASN A 249 14.07 -3.52 -20.12
CA ASN A 249 13.21 -3.55 -21.29
C ASN A 249 11.74 -3.64 -20.80
N PHE A 250 11.07 -2.49 -20.75
CA PHE A 250 9.68 -2.41 -20.35
C PHE A 250 8.75 -3.04 -21.37
N GLY A 251 7.80 -3.84 -20.90
CA GLY A 251 6.75 -4.44 -21.71
C GLY A 251 5.44 -4.54 -20.93
N LEU A 252 4.32 -4.46 -21.64
CA LEU A 252 3.00 -4.53 -20.99
C LEU A 252 2.79 -5.84 -20.24
N ASP A 253 3.15 -6.97 -20.85
CA ASP A 253 2.97 -8.28 -20.22
C ASP A 253 4.09 -8.65 -19.26
N ASN A 254 5.32 -8.21 -19.58
CA ASN A 254 6.51 -8.60 -18.86
C ASN A 254 7.66 -7.64 -19.11
N THR A 255 8.22 -7.12 -18.05
CA THR A 255 9.42 -6.29 -18.07
C THR A 255 10.62 -7.17 -17.73
N HIS A 256 11.64 -7.12 -18.55
CA HIS A 256 12.92 -7.80 -18.33
C HIS A 256 13.96 -6.81 -17.83
N PHE A 257 14.71 -7.19 -16.84
CA PHE A 257 15.76 -6.34 -16.27
C PHE A 257 16.84 -7.18 -15.58
N LYS A 258 18.00 -6.59 -15.38
CA LYS A 258 19.05 -7.12 -14.53
C LYS A 258 19.00 -6.41 -13.18
N ALA A 259 18.71 -7.13 -12.10
CA ALA A 259 18.85 -6.60 -10.75
C ALA A 259 20.33 -6.50 -10.39
N VAL A 260 20.74 -5.35 -9.87
CA VAL A 260 22.13 -5.06 -9.44
C VAL A 260 22.12 -4.78 -7.95
N ILE A 261 22.91 -5.53 -7.21
CA ILE A 261 22.99 -5.48 -5.75
C ILE A 261 24.40 -5.06 -5.34
N ASN A 262 24.48 -3.93 -4.62
CA ASN A 262 25.71 -3.31 -4.15
C ASN A 262 25.73 -3.27 -2.63
N ASN A 263 26.64 -4.02 -2.00
CA ASN A 263 26.87 -3.98 -0.54
C ASN A 263 25.61 -4.14 0.34
N LEU A 264 24.59 -4.86 -0.15
CA LEU A 264 23.39 -5.12 0.63
C LEU A 264 23.72 -5.93 1.88
N LYS A 265 23.45 -5.37 3.05
CA LYS A 265 23.58 -6.08 4.32
C LYS A 265 22.33 -6.89 4.62
N THR A 266 22.45 -8.19 4.85
CA THR A 266 21.36 -9.06 5.23
C THR A 266 21.02 -8.92 6.72
N ILE A 267 19.92 -9.50 7.14
CA ILE A 267 19.47 -9.49 8.54
C ILE A 267 20.46 -10.18 9.48
N ASN A 268 21.23 -11.18 8.97
CA ASN A 268 22.29 -11.87 9.69
C ASN A 268 23.68 -11.20 9.52
N GLY A 269 23.75 -10.04 8.88
CA GLY A 269 24.97 -9.24 8.75
C GLY A 269 25.87 -9.61 7.57
N ARG A 270 25.47 -10.54 6.69
CA ARG A 270 26.22 -10.89 5.49
C ARG A 270 26.10 -9.75 4.47
N LEU A 271 27.20 -9.42 3.79
CA LEU A 271 27.21 -8.46 2.68
C LEU A 271 27.04 -9.21 1.35
N LEU A 272 26.11 -8.73 0.54
CA LEU A 272 25.80 -9.25 -0.79
C LEU A 272 26.22 -8.24 -1.85
N ASN A 273 27.04 -8.69 -2.80
CA ASN A 273 27.36 -8.02 -4.04
C ASN A 273 27.10 -9.03 -5.17
N THR A 274 26.10 -8.81 -5.99
CA THR A 274 25.69 -9.75 -7.03
C THR A 274 24.80 -9.08 -8.06
N GLU A 275 24.60 -9.73 -9.18
CA GLU A 275 23.60 -9.36 -10.17
C GLU A 275 22.84 -10.59 -10.66
N PHE A 276 21.61 -10.41 -11.11
CA PHE A 276 20.83 -11.48 -11.72
C PHE A 276 19.74 -10.94 -12.64
N ASP A 277 19.44 -11.70 -13.67
CA ASP A 277 18.34 -11.37 -14.58
C ASP A 277 17.00 -11.74 -13.94
N ALA A 278 16.02 -10.89 -14.13
CA ALA A 278 14.66 -11.10 -13.66
C ALA A 278 13.63 -10.62 -14.68
N SER A 279 12.44 -11.15 -14.56
CA SER A 279 11.31 -10.68 -15.35
C SER A 279 10.02 -10.74 -14.55
N THR A 280 9.15 -9.75 -14.75
CA THR A 280 7.89 -9.63 -14.02
C THR A 280 6.94 -8.65 -14.69
N PHE A 281 5.69 -8.63 -14.27
CA PHE A 281 4.76 -7.59 -14.63
C PHE A 281 5.14 -6.26 -13.95
N ALA A 282 5.73 -5.35 -14.70
CA ALA A 282 6.13 -4.01 -14.25
C ALA A 282 6.16 -3.02 -15.43
N PRO A 283 5.01 -2.64 -16.01
CA PRO A 283 4.95 -1.94 -17.30
C PRO A 283 5.49 -0.51 -17.30
N ALA A 284 5.89 0.04 -16.14
CA ALA A 284 6.46 1.38 -16.01
C ALA A 284 7.49 1.46 -14.87
N GLU A 285 8.26 2.54 -14.81
CA GLU A 285 9.34 2.76 -13.83
C GLU A 285 8.86 2.65 -12.38
N HIS A 286 7.72 3.23 -12.04
CA HIS A 286 7.19 3.16 -10.68
C HIS A 286 6.78 1.72 -10.28
N HIS A 287 6.39 0.88 -11.24
CA HIS A 287 6.18 -0.55 -10.99
C HIS A 287 7.51 -1.27 -10.76
N LEU A 288 8.54 -0.92 -11.54
CA LEU A 288 9.88 -1.48 -11.34
C LEU A 288 10.45 -1.10 -9.97
N ASN A 289 10.22 0.12 -9.48
CA ASN A 289 10.59 0.52 -8.12
C ASN A 289 9.89 -0.34 -7.06
N ASN A 290 8.60 -0.67 -7.24
CA ASN A 290 7.91 -1.61 -6.36
C ASN A 290 8.53 -3.02 -6.40
N VAL A 291 8.97 -3.49 -7.59
CA VAL A 291 9.69 -4.77 -7.75
C VAL A 291 11.01 -4.74 -6.99
N LEU A 292 11.80 -3.67 -7.15
CA LEU A 292 13.09 -3.52 -6.47
C LEU A 292 12.93 -3.51 -4.94
N SER A 293 11.84 -2.94 -4.42
CA SER A 293 11.53 -2.98 -2.99
C SER A 293 11.28 -4.42 -2.50
N ALA A 294 10.53 -5.22 -3.26
CA ALA A 294 10.28 -6.62 -2.94
C ALA A 294 11.55 -7.48 -3.03
N VAL A 295 12.39 -7.24 -4.05
CA VAL A 295 13.71 -7.87 -4.19
C VAL A 295 14.59 -7.53 -3.00
N CYS A 296 14.69 -6.24 -2.65
CA CYS A 296 15.49 -5.75 -1.54
C CYS A 296 15.10 -6.44 -0.22
N ALA A 297 13.81 -6.41 0.13
CA ALA A 297 13.32 -7.05 1.36
C ALA A 297 13.56 -8.57 1.38
N SER A 298 13.39 -9.23 0.24
CA SER A 298 13.63 -10.67 0.12
C SER A 298 15.11 -11.01 0.31
N LEU A 299 16.02 -10.22 -0.26
CA LEU A 299 17.48 -10.40 -0.08
C LEU A 299 17.94 -10.10 1.34
N ILE A 300 17.35 -9.09 2.01
CA ILE A 300 17.61 -8.83 3.43
C ILE A 300 17.28 -10.07 4.27
N LEU A 301 16.18 -10.77 3.97
CA LEU A 301 15.77 -12.02 4.63
C LEU A 301 16.48 -13.27 4.08
N GLU A 302 17.52 -13.10 3.24
CA GLU A 302 18.34 -14.18 2.69
C GLU A 302 17.56 -15.19 1.83
N VAL A 303 16.47 -14.76 1.20
CA VAL A 303 15.73 -15.58 0.24
C VAL A 303 16.63 -15.91 -0.96
N PRO A 304 16.73 -17.19 -1.39
CA PRO A 304 17.52 -17.56 -2.55
C PRO A 304 17.08 -16.83 -3.83
N ILE A 305 18.05 -16.35 -4.63
CA ILE A 305 17.79 -15.59 -5.87
C ILE A 305 16.82 -16.35 -6.80
N LYS A 306 16.97 -17.66 -6.94
CA LYS A 306 16.05 -18.48 -7.78
C LYS A 306 14.61 -18.45 -7.28
N THR A 307 14.39 -18.35 -5.98
CA THR A 307 13.06 -18.21 -5.38
C THR A 307 12.49 -16.83 -5.69
N ILE A 308 13.30 -15.77 -5.56
CA ILE A 308 12.90 -14.40 -5.93
C ILE A 308 12.52 -14.34 -7.41
N GLN A 309 13.38 -14.84 -8.30
CA GLN A 309 13.12 -14.88 -9.75
C GLN A 309 11.81 -15.60 -10.08
N ARG A 310 11.56 -16.76 -9.46
CA ARG A 310 10.33 -17.53 -9.65
C ARG A 310 9.09 -16.77 -9.16
N GLY A 311 9.14 -16.16 -7.98
CA GLY A 311 8.04 -15.38 -7.42
C GLY A 311 7.72 -14.16 -8.29
N LEU A 312 8.73 -13.41 -8.71
CA LEU A 312 8.57 -12.29 -9.63
C LEU A 312 7.95 -12.72 -10.97
N LYS A 313 8.41 -13.83 -11.54
CA LYS A 313 7.86 -14.37 -12.79
C LYS A 313 6.40 -14.79 -12.67
N ASN A 314 5.93 -15.16 -11.48
CA ASN A 314 4.54 -15.54 -11.23
C ASN A 314 3.61 -14.34 -11.00
N TYR A 315 4.16 -13.20 -10.58
CA TYR A 315 3.36 -12.00 -10.35
C TYR A 315 2.80 -11.44 -11.68
N ARG A 316 1.48 -11.21 -11.71
CA ARG A 316 0.72 -10.76 -12.90
C ARG A 316 -0.03 -9.44 -12.70
N GLY A 317 0.40 -8.65 -11.70
CA GLY A 317 -0.38 -7.50 -11.28
C GLY A 317 -1.52 -7.87 -10.34
N ILE A 318 -2.34 -6.89 -10.04
CA ILE A 318 -3.51 -7.04 -9.17
C ILE A 318 -4.74 -6.73 -10.00
N LYS A 319 -5.62 -7.72 -10.17
CA LYS A 319 -6.86 -7.55 -10.95
C LYS A 319 -7.61 -6.30 -10.49
N GLY A 320 -7.94 -5.43 -11.44
CA GLY A 320 -8.65 -4.20 -11.21
C GLY A 320 -7.82 -3.04 -10.63
N ARG A 321 -6.54 -3.22 -10.28
CA ARG A 321 -5.65 -2.09 -9.88
C ARG A 321 -4.71 -1.69 -10.99
N THR A 322 -3.66 -2.47 -11.19
CA THR A 322 -2.79 -2.43 -12.34
C THR A 322 -2.78 -3.83 -12.88
N SER A 323 -3.56 -4.07 -13.90
CA SER A 323 -3.71 -5.39 -14.51
C SER A 323 -3.89 -5.29 -16.01
N ILE A 324 -3.64 -6.40 -16.69
CA ILE A 324 -3.84 -6.50 -18.13
C ILE A 324 -4.88 -7.58 -18.41
N LYS A 325 -5.84 -7.22 -19.25
CA LYS A 325 -6.84 -8.12 -19.80
C LYS A 325 -6.69 -8.15 -21.32
N LYS A 326 -6.68 -9.33 -21.91
CA LYS A 326 -6.65 -9.52 -23.37
C LYS A 326 -8.01 -10.00 -23.86
N ILE A 327 -8.55 -9.31 -24.83
CA ILE A 327 -9.79 -9.68 -25.53
C ILE A 327 -9.46 -9.79 -27.03
N GLY A 328 -9.29 -10.99 -27.52
CA GLY A 328 -8.80 -11.22 -28.88
C GLY A 328 -7.42 -10.58 -29.10
N LYS A 329 -7.35 -9.59 -30.00
CA LYS A 329 -6.11 -8.84 -30.31
C LYS A 329 -5.99 -7.54 -29.52
N ILE A 330 -6.94 -7.20 -28.67
CA ILE A 330 -6.98 -5.96 -27.89
C ILE A 330 -6.38 -6.23 -26.52
N THR A 331 -5.47 -5.36 -26.11
CA THR A 331 -4.89 -5.34 -24.77
C THR A 331 -5.52 -4.18 -23.98
N ILE A 332 -6.15 -4.49 -22.86
CA ILE A 332 -6.73 -3.49 -21.94
C ILE A 332 -5.83 -3.43 -20.71
N ILE A 333 -5.29 -2.26 -20.43
CA ILE A 333 -4.52 -1.95 -19.23
C ILE A 333 -5.49 -1.29 -18.24
N GLU A 334 -5.72 -1.92 -17.11
CA GLU A 334 -6.63 -1.42 -16.08
C GLU A 334 -5.84 -0.73 -14.97
N GLU A 335 -6.06 0.55 -14.79
CA GLU A 335 -5.61 1.38 -13.67
C GLU A 335 -6.82 1.85 -12.87
N ILE A 336 -7.33 0.98 -11.99
CA ILE A 336 -8.50 1.27 -11.18
C ILE A 336 -8.08 1.50 -9.72
N ASN A 337 -8.33 2.70 -9.21
CA ASN A 337 -7.89 3.08 -7.88
C ASN A 337 -8.83 4.16 -7.30
N PRO A 338 -9.25 4.05 -6.03
CA PRO A 338 -10.07 5.07 -5.38
C PRO A 338 -9.36 6.44 -5.24
N GLY A 339 -8.03 6.45 -5.14
CA GLY A 339 -7.21 7.67 -4.95
C GLY A 339 -6.42 8.06 -6.20
N ILE A 340 -6.98 7.94 -7.40
CA ILE A 340 -6.34 8.44 -8.63
C ILE A 340 -6.25 9.96 -8.56
N ASN A 341 -5.05 10.48 -8.75
CA ASN A 341 -4.73 11.89 -8.89
C ASN A 341 -4.07 12.16 -10.26
N VAL A 342 -3.81 13.43 -10.58
CA VAL A 342 -3.26 13.84 -11.88
C VAL A 342 -1.92 13.16 -12.18
N LYS A 343 -1.00 13.10 -11.21
CA LYS A 343 0.29 12.40 -11.37
C LYS A 343 0.12 10.90 -11.67
N ALA A 344 -0.91 10.26 -11.12
CA ALA A 344 -1.21 8.87 -11.45
C ALA A 344 -1.70 8.75 -12.91
N VAL A 345 -2.52 9.69 -13.37
CA VAL A 345 -2.96 9.76 -14.76
C VAL A 345 -1.75 9.93 -15.69
N GLU A 346 -0.87 10.90 -15.41
CA GLU A 346 0.37 11.14 -16.18
C GLU A 346 1.21 9.88 -16.32
N LYS A 347 1.50 9.21 -15.19
CA LYS A 347 2.27 7.97 -15.17
C LYS A 347 1.59 6.81 -15.90
N SER A 348 0.26 6.76 -15.88
CA SER A 348 -0.46 5.74 -16.65
C SER A 348 -0.32 5.97 -18.16
N PHE A 349 -0.29 7.22 -18.60
CA PHE A 349 -0.02 7.54 -20.01
C PHE A 349 1.39 7.13 -20.46
N GLU A 350 2.39 7.17 -19.59
CA GLU A 350 3.75 6.69 -19.91
C GLU A 350 3.74 5.22 -20.35
N MET A 351 2.86 4.37 -19.80
CA MET A 351 2.74 2.96 -20.16
C MET A 351 2.32 2.72 -21.61
N ILE A 352 1.54 3.63 -22.18
CA ILE A 352 1.05 3.49 -23.56
C ILE A 352 1.85 4.32 -24.57
N SER A 353 2.76 5.17 -24.12
CA SER A 353 3.55 6.04 -24.99
C SER A 353 4.32 5.31 -26.10
N PRO A 354 4.84 4.06 -25.89
CA PRO A 354 5.51 3.30 -26.95
C PRO A 354 4.56 2.70 -28.00
N TYR A 355 3.24 2.69 -27.75
CA TYR A 355 2.29 1.98 -28.58
C TYR A 355 1.56 2.93 -29.52
N LYS A 356 1.28 2.43 -30.74
CA LYS A 356 0.40 3.11 -31.72
C LYS A 356 -1.02 2.56 -31.58
N ASP A 357 -2.01 3.24 -32.10
CA ASP A 357 -3.42 2.84 -32.11
C ASP A 357 -3.97 2.64 -30.67
N CYS A 358 -3.79 3.65 -29.82
CA CYS A 358 -4.22 3.63 -28.43
C CYS A 358 -5.53 4.42 -28.22
N ALA A 359 -6.37 3.90 -27.33
CA ALA A 359 -7.47 4.63 -26.70
C ALA A 359 -7.22 4.76 -25.19
N VAL A 360 -7.63 5.90 -24.63
CA VAL A 360 -7.62 6.13 -23.19
C VAL A 360 -9.04 6.39 -22.73
N ILE A 361 -9.47 5.65 -21.73
CA ILE A 361 -10.73 5.86 -21.02
C ILE A 361 -10.38 6.45 -19.66
N LEU A 362 -10.90 7.64 -19.35
CA LEU A 362 -10.75 8.28 -18.04
C LEU A 362 -12.11 8.58 -17.45
N GLY A 363 -12.34 8.15 -16.20
CA GLY A 363 -13.60 8.40 -15.52
C GLY A 363 -13.65 7.92 -14.10
N GLY A 364 -14.88 7.79 -13.58
CA GLY A 364 -15.14 7.29 -12.24
C GLY A 364 -16.05 8.19 -11.43
N ARG A 365 -16.10 7.91 -10.11
CA ARG A 365 -17.03 8.53 -9.17
C ARG A 365 -16.33 9.44 -8.17
N TYR A 366 -17.07 10.40 -7.62
CA TYR A 366 -16.65 11.24 -6.50
C TYR A 366 -16.99 10.61 -5.14
N GLY A 367 -16.46 11.20 -4.06
CA GLY A 367 -16.80 10.82 -2.68
C GLY A 367 -16.22 9.47 -2.24
N ILE A 368 -15.21 8.93 -2.95
CA ILE A 368 -14.61 7.64 -2.64
C ILE A 368 -13.47 7.78 -1.63
N THR A 369 -12.72 8.87 -1.70
CA THR A 369 -11.65 9.23 -0.77
C THR A 369 -11.81 10.67 -0.33
N CYS A 370 -11.14 11.06 0.77
CA CYS A 370 -11.16 12.44 1.25
C CYS A 370 -10.50 13.44 0.28
N GLU A 371 -9.66 12.96 -0.63
CA GLU A 371 -9.00 13.76 -1.66
C GLU A 371 -9.65 13.50 -3.01
N GLU A 372 -10.11 14.56 -3.65
CA GLU A 372 -10.62 14.52 -5.01
C GLU A 372 -9.49 14.86 -6.01
N ILE A 373 -9.62 14.37 -7.25
CA ILE A 373 -8.67 14.71 -8.32
C ILE A 373 -8.83 16.20 -8.68
N ASN A 374 -7.71 16.88 -8.91
CA ASN A 374 -7.75 18.23 -9.46
C ASN A 374 -8.10 18.17 -10.95
N GLU A 375 -9.34 18.48 -11.28
CA GLU A 375 -9.90 18.34 -12.63
C GLU A 375 -9.31 19.34 -13.64
N GLU A 376 -8.95 20.55 -13.18
CA GLU A 376 -8.34 21.56 -14.05
C GLU A 376 -6.95 21.11 -14.50
N MET A 377 -6.13 20.65 -13.55
CA MET A 377 -4.82 20.09 -13.88
C MET A 377 -4.94 18.82 -14.74
N ALA A 378 -5.97 17.99 -14.50
CA ALA A 378 -6.22 16.81 -15.33
C ALA A 378 -6.61 17.22 -16.78
N ALA A 379 -7.45 18.24 -16.93
CA ALA A 379 -7.85 18.79 -18.22
C ALA A 379 -6.64 19.37 -18.98
N ASP A 380 -5.83 20.18 -18.32
CA ASP A 380 -4.59 20.75 -18.89
C ASP A 380 -3.64 19.66 -19.37
N PHE A 381 -3.43 18.62 -18.57
CA PHE A 381 -2.61 17.46 -18.96
C PHE A 381 -3.17 16.79 -20.22
N LEU A 382 -4.48 16.49 -20.22
CA LEU A 382 -5.14 15.82 -21.34
C LEU A 382 -5.06 16.64 -22.63
N ASP A 383 -5.24 17.94 -22.56
CA ASP A 383 -5.14 18.85 -23.73
C ASP A 383 -3.74 18.82 -24.37
N ASN A 384 -2.70 18.55 -23.57
CA ASN A 384 -1.31 18.45 -24.01
C ASN A 384 -0.89 17.03 -24.43
N THR A 385 -1.74 16.01 -24.28
CA THR A 385 -1.41 14.65 -24.73
C THR A 385 -1.51 14.51 -26.26
N PRO A 386 -0.80 13.54 -26.88
CA PRO A 386 -0.80 13.34 -28.33
C PRO A 386 -2.21 13.20 -28.90
N LYS A 387 -2.51 13.94 -29.97
CA LYS A 387 -3.86 14.00 -30.57
C LYS A 387 -4.28 12.70 -31.28
N ASN A 388 -3.35 11.84 -31.61
CA ASN A 388 -3.61 10.52 -32.19
C ASN A 388 -4.12 9.50 -31.17
N ILE A 389 -4.06 9.79 -29.86
CA ILE A 389 -4.69 8.99 -28.83
C ILE A 389 -6.18 9.31 -28.79
N LYS A 390 -7.03 8.32 -29.00
CA LYS A 390 -8.47 8.46 -28.83
C LYS A 390 -8.78 8.63 -27.36
N LEU A 391 -9.35 9.79 -26.97
CA LEU A 391 -9.76 10.08 -25.59
C LEU A 391 -11.26 9.84 -25.41
N ILE A 392 -11.60 9.04 -24.43
CA ILE A 392 -12.98 8.72 -24.03
C ILE A 392 -13.13 9.05 -22.55
N LEU A 393 -14.14 9.80 -22.20
CA LEU A 393 -14.46 10.20 -20.84
C LEU A 393 -15.74 9.51 -20.39
N THR A 394 -15.82 9.12 -19.12
CA THR A 394 -16.99 8.38 -18.63
C THR A 394 -17.37 8.72 -17.20
N ASP A 395 -18.60 8.46 -16.84
CA ASP A 395 -19.20 8.72 -15.51
C ASP A 395 -19.12 10.20 -15.08
N ASP A 396 -19.30 10.47 -13.79
CA ASP A 396 -19.38 11.85 -13.27
C ASP A 396 -18.05 12.59 -13.41
N LEU A 397 -16.94 11.96 -13.10
CA LEU A 397 -15.60 12.53 -13.24
C LEU A 397 -15.32 12.87 -14.72
N GLY A 398 -15.59 11.94 -15.62
CA GLY A 398 -15.40 12.19 -17.06
C GLY A 398 -16.29 13.30 -17.59
N ARG A 399 -17.51 13.43 -17.08
CA ARG A 399 -18.42 14.53 -17.46
C ARG A 399 -17.85 15.89 -17.03
N SER A 400 -17.34 15.99 -15.82
CA SER A 400 -16.75 17.22 -15.29
C SER A 400 -15.51 17.62 -16.08
N ILE A 401 -14.58 16.69 -16.30
CA ILE A 401 -13.36 16.93 -17.08
C ILE A 401 -13.72 17.35 -18.52
N LYS A 402 -14.75 16.73 -19.14
CA LYS A 402 -15.18 17.10 -20.51
C LYS A 402 -15.57 18.56 -20.65
N SER A 403 -16.16 19.16 -19.62
CA SER A 403 -16.53 20.58 -19.63
C SER A 403 -15.34 21.53 -19.56
N LYS A 404 -14.14 21.03 -19.27
CA LYS A 404 -12.90 21.79 -19.02
C LYS A 404 -11.84 21.62 -20.11
N ILE A 405 -11.87 20.52 -20.86
CA ILE A 405 -10.89 20.24 -21.93
C ILE A 405 -11.24 20.96 -23.22
N ASN A 406 -10.21 21.35 -23.97
CA ASN A 406 -10.33 21.98 -25.30
C ASN A 406 -10.24 20.96 -26.45
N ARG A 407 -9.63 19.76 -26.18
CA ARG A 407 -9.49 18.73 -27.20
C ARG A 407 -10.79 17.95 -27.41
N ASN A 408 -10.90 17.33 -28.58
CA ASN A 408 -12.02 16.43 -28.84
C ASN A 408 -11.91 15.16 -28.00
N ALA A 409 -13.00 14.82 -27.28
CA ALA A 409 -13.15 13.59 -26.51
C ALA A 409 -14.59 13.09 -26.61
N GLU A 410 -14.75 11.78 -26.74
CA GLU A 410 -16.06 11.15 -26.60
C GLU A 410 -16.48 11.11 -25.12
N TYR A 411 -17.80 11.07 -24.88
CA TYR A 411 -18.31 10.88 -23.51
C TYR A 411 -19.40 9.81 -23.50
N HIS A 412 -19.27 8.90 -22.57
CA HIS A 412 -20.27 7.87 -22.29
C HIS A 412 -20.71 7.93 -20.81
N ARG A 413 -21.97 7.57 -20.55
CA ARG A 413 -22.54 7.65 -19.19
C ARG A 413 -22.02 6.58 -18.24
N ASN A 414 -21.50 5.50 -18.76
CA ASN A 414 -20.97 4.38 -17.99
C ASN A 414 -19.73 3.79 -18.68
N ILE A 415 -18.98 3.05 -17.89
CA ILE A 415 -17.71 2.46 -18.31
C ILE A 415 -17.88 1.35 -19.38
N ASP A 416 -19.00 0.65 -19.39
CA ASP A 416 -19.20 -0.48 -20.33
C ASP A 416 -19.38 0.08 -21.75
N ASP A 417 -20.21 1.12 -21.94
CA ASP A 417 -20.35 1.84 -23.21
C ASP A 417 -19.02 2.46 -23.68
N ALA A 418 -18.23 2.99 -22.72
CA ALA A 418 -16.92 3.55 -23.02
C ALA A 418 -15.93 2.49 -23.51
N LEU A 419 -15.92 1.32 -22.90
CA LEU A 419 -15.12 0.16 -23.33
C LEU A 419 -15.54 -0.34 -24.71
N GLU A 420 -16.85 -0.48 -24.96
CA GLU A 420 -17.35 -0.86 -26.27
C GLU A 420 -16.92 0.11 -27.36
N SER A 421 -17.06 1.44 -27.12
CA SER A 421 -16.58 2.47 -28.04
C SER A 421 -15.08 2.40 -28.30
N ALA A 422 -14.27 2.18 -27.23
CA ALA A 422 -12.84 2.02 -27.39
C ALA A 422 -12.47 0.78 -28.21
N MET A 423 -13.13 -0.35 -27.98
CA MET A 423 -12.90 -1.57 -28.75
C MET A 423 -13.34 -1.43 -30.21
N ALA A 424 -14.47 -0.76 -30.46
CA ALA A 424 -14.98 -0.51 -31.83
C ALA A 424 -14.11 0.47 -32.62
N SER A 425 -13.28 1.28 -31.97
CA SER A 425 -12.43 2.27 -32.63
C SER A 425 -11.25 1.72 -33.43
N GLY A 426 -11.00 0.40 -33.35
CA GLY A 426 -9.81 -0.23 -33.94
C GLY A 426 -8.54 -0.11 -33.10
N SER A 427 -8.63 0.47 -31.91
CA SER A 427 -7.48 0.56 -30.99
C SER A 427 -7.04 -0.83 -30.53
N LYS A 428 -5.73 -1.07 -30.58
CA LYS A 428 -5.13 -2.34 -30.13
C LYS A 428 -4.77 -2.34 -28.65
N THR A 429 -4.55 -1.15 -28.11
CA THR A 429 -4.23 -0.92 -26.69
C THR A 429 -5.22 0.07 -26.11
N ILE A 430 -5.89 -0.33 -25.04
CA ILE A 430 -6.85 0.51 -24.30
C ILE A 430 -6.31 0.70 -22.89
N LEU A 431 -6.10 1.94 -22.48
CA LEU A 431 -5.76 2.29 -21.12
C LEU A 431 -7.03 2.75 -20.39
N LEU A 432 -7.45 2.00 -19.41
CA LEU A 432 -8.60 2.32 -18.56
C LEU A 432 -8.11 2.90 -17.23
N ILE A 433 -8.26 4.20 -17.05
CA ILE A 433 -7.98 4.91 -15.80
C ILE A 433 -9.32 5.22 -15.13
N TYR A 434 -9.60 4.55 -14.02
CA TYR A 434 -10.94 4.63 -13.45
C TYR A 434 -10.94 4.76 -11.94
N ARG A 435 -11.61 5.78 -11.43
CA ARG A 435 -11.74 6.04 -10.00
C ARG A 435 -12.94 5.30 -9.44
N SER A 436 -12.69 4.25 -8.65
CA SER A 436 -13.73 3.42 -8.02
C SER A 436 -13.23 2.70 -6.77
N ASN A 437 -14.15 2.32 -5.90
CA ASN A 437 -13.88 1.41 -4.80
C ASN A 437 -13.61 -0.01 -5.33
N PHE A 438 -12.74 -0.75 -4.63
CA PHE A 438 -12.43 -2.14 -5.00
C PHE A 438 -13.63 -3.09 -4.90
N ALA A 439 -14.60 -2.80 -4.02
CA ALA A 439 -15.81 -3.60 -3.90
C ALA A 439 -16.62 -3.62 -5.21
N ASP A 440 -16.62 -2.51 -5.95
CA ASP A 440 -17.36 -2.38 -7.21
C ASP A 440 -16.67 -3.10 -8.38
N ILE A 441 -15.38 -3.39 -8.26
CA ILE A 441 -14.57 -4.03 -9.30
C ILE A 441 -14.75 -5.56 -9.29
N ASN A 442 -14.95 -6.15 -8.12
CA ASN A 442 -15.12 -7.61 -7.98
C ASN A 442 -16.47 -8.14 -8.48
N MET A 443 -17.36 -7.27 -8.94
CA MET A 443 -18.64 -7.63 -9.53
C MET A 443 -18.64 -7.65 -11.06
N ARG A 444 -17.46 -7.51 -11.71
CA ARG A 444 -17.31 -7.48 -13.18
C ARG A 444 -16.51 -8.64 -13.74
#